data_0ebe32f12abda86daef2677977487bb0
#
_entry.id   0ebe32f12abda86daef2677977487bb0
#
_cell.length_a   1.000
_cell.length_b   1.000
_cell.length_c   1.000
_cell.angle_alpha   90.00
_cell.angle_beta   90.00
_cell.angle_gamma   90.00
#
_symmetry.space_group_name_H-M   'P 1'
#
loop_
_entity.id
_entity.type
_entity.pdbx_description
1 polymer ?
#
loop_
_entity_poly.entity_id
_entity_poly.type
_entity_poly.pdbx_seq_one_letter_code
_entity_poly.pdbx_strand_id
1 'polypeptide(L)'
;MKKGLRDFAGIFFFWIAFQSFPLGVAGQDSIVAAPQNIFADSGYFSSFDSTKIYYEVHGSGFPVLLVHGFIVNSSSWKHTALYDSLLAAGNKVILIDLRGNGKSGKPHTDDAYKYDAETKDIILLLKYLNIHAYDVIGYSRGSIITARLLVWDKRVHKAVLGGMGADFTNPSWPRRIQFYQALTYDNVAELHSMVEYVKQSGLDQQALALLQKYQPSTPTAVLAKIKNHVLVIHGDSDMANGSAEELAAIFPRGEIAVTPGDHNHAAQTPEFAAVVMQFLKKPEE
;
A
#
# COMPACT_ATOMS: atom_id res chain seq x y z
N MET A 1 -23.43 -32.54 -10.62
CA MET A 1 -22.99 -31.49 -11.54
C MET A 1 -21.79 -30.80 -10.89
N LYS A 2 -20.58 -31.11 -11.37
CA LYS A 2 -19.32 -30.61 -10.84
C LYS A 2 -19.03 -29.26 -11.49
N LYS A 3 -19.01 -28.15 -10.74
CA LYS A 3 -18.43 -26.87 -11.17
C LYS A 3 -16.96 -26.88 -10.81
N GLY A 4 -16.12 -26.79 -11.86
CA GLY A 4 -14.68 -26.88 -11.75
C GLY A 4 -14.07 -25.69 -11.01
N LEU A 5 -13.17 -26.02 -10.10
CA LEU A 5 -12.13 -25.12 -9.64
C LEU A 5 -11.24 -24.77 -10.86
N ARG A 6 -11.18 -23.51 -11.21
CA ARG A 6 -10.20 -22.99 -12.17
C ARG A 6 -9.05 -22.33 -11.39
N ASP A 7 -7.93 -22.95 -11.56
CA ASP A 7 -6.53 -22.52 -11.54
C ASP A 7 -6.17 -21.24 -10.76
N PHE A 8 -5.69 -21.42 -9.54
CA PHE A 8 -4.87 -20.48 -8.78
C PHE A 8 -3.38 -20.82 -8.98
N ALA A 9 -2.83 -20.50 -10.13
CA ALA A 9 -1.40 -20.58 -10.39
C ALA A 9 -0.88 -19.22 -10.84
N GLY A 10 -0.80 -18.28 -9.90
CA GLY A 10 -0.08 -17.01 -10.06
C GLY A 10 1.06 -16.98 -9.06
N ILE A 11 2.13 -17.71 -9.34
CA ILE A 11 3.27 -17.85 -8.44
C ILE A 11 4.21 -16.65 -8.62
N PHE A 12 4.54 -16.04 -7.51
CA PHE A 12 5.57 -15.02 -7.34
C PHE A 12 6.93 -15.53 -7.84
N PHE A 13 7.44 -14.97 -8.93
CA PHE A 13 8.86 -15.01 -9.24
C PHE A 13 9.36 -13.59 -9.53
N PHE A 14 10.15 -13.05 -8.60
CA PHE A 14 11.01 -11.92 -8.88
C PHE A 14 12.23 -12.44 -9.67
N TRP A 15 12.21 -12.21 -10.98
CA TRP A 15 13.43 -12.31 -11.78
C TRP A 15 13.87 -10.90 -12.18
N ILE A 16 14.99 -10.47 -11.65
CA ILE A 16 15.70 -9.29 -12.12
C ILE A 16 16.48 -9.71 -13.36
N ALA A 17 15.95 -9.45 -14.53
CA ALA A 17 16.69 -9.59 -15.79
C ALA A 17 17.39 -8.27 -16.10
N PHE A 18 18.72 -8.26 -16.00
CA PHE A 18 19.58 -7.23 -16.61
C PHE A 18 19.46 -7.36 -18.13
N GLN A 19 18.78 -6.44 -18.79
CA GLN A 19 18.88 -6.28 -20.24
C GLN A 19 19.71 -5.03 -20.55
N SER A 20 20.85 -5.28 -21.21
CA SER A 20 21.71 -4.28 -21.82
C SER A 20 21.03 -3.70 -23.07
N PHE A 21 20.81 -2.39 -23.10
CA PHE A 21 20.36 -1.67 -24.30
C PHE A 21 21.57 -1.07 -25.05
N PRO A 22 21.54 -1.07 -26.39
CA PRO A 22 22.58 -0.46 -27.18
C PRO A 22 22.43 1.06 -27.29
N LEU A 23 23.58 1.74 -27.26
CA LEU A 23 23.72 3.18 -27.54
C LEU A 23 23.39 3.48 -29.02
N GLY A 24 22.51 4.46 -29.23
CA GLY A 24 22.32 5.00 -30.58
C GLY A 24 21.50 6.29 -30.64
N VAL A 25 22.23 7.37 -30.96
CA VAL A 25 21.86 8.57 -31.71
C VAL A 25 21.24 9.77 -30.99
N ALA A 26 21.98 10.87 -31.13
CA ALA A 26 21.76 12.23 -30.65
C ALA A 26 20.54 12.95 -31.27
N GLY A 27 19.98 13.86 -30.46
CA GLY A 27 19.41 15.08 -31.00
C GLY A 27 18.05 15.49 -30.45
N GLN A 28 18.04 16.23 -29.36
CA GLN A 28 17.31 17.53 -29.21
C GLN A 28 17.43 17.99 -27.77
N ASP A 29 17.86 19.23 -27.59
CA ASP A 29 18.02 19.87 -26.27
C ASP A 29 16.67 19.98 -25.57
N SER A 30 16.37 18.97 -24.77
CA SER A 30 15.38 19.08 -23.72
C SER A 30 16.08 19.77 -22.55
N ILE A 31 15.65 20.96 -22.20
CA ILE A 31 16.03 21.65 -20.97
C ILE A 31 15.65 20.69 -19.83
N VAL A 32 16.61 19.89 -19.38
CA VAL A 32 16.50 19.13 -18.14
C VAL A 32 16.48 20.15 -17.02
N ALA A 33 15.30 20.39 -16.46
CA ALA A 33 15.16 21.19 -15.25
C ALA A 33 16.17 20.66 -14.23
N ALA A 34 17.02 21.55 -13.69
CA ALA A 34 17.97 21.22 -12.66
C ALA A 34 17.26 20.46 -11.53
N PRO A 35 17.89 19.42 -10.94
CA PRO A 35 17.27 18.67 -9.85
C PRO A 35 16.90 19.66 -8.75
N GLN A 36 15.61 19.82 -8.51
CA GLN A 36 15.15 20.55 -7.33
C GLN A 36 15.82 19.89 -6.14
N ASN A 37 16.36 20.68 -5.20
CA ASN A 37 16.91 20.19 -3.95
C ASN A 37 15.81 19.39 -3.24
N ILE A 38 15.78 18.06 -3.46
CA ILE A 38 14.83 17.16 -2.82
C ILE A 38 15.32 17.08 -1.37
N PHE A 39 14.66 17.86 -0.51
CA PHE A 39 14.88 17.71 0.93
C PHE A 39 14.46 16.28 1.29
N ALA A 40 15.41 15.48 1.73
CA ALA A 40 15.18 14.11 2.18
C ALA A 40 15.56 14.00 3.65
N ASP A 41 14.60 13.62 4.47
CA ASP A 41 14.81 13.29 5.88
C ASP A 41 14.35 11.85 6.13
N SER A 42 15.05 11.15 7.01
CA SER A 42 14.67 9.80 7.40
C SER A 42 15.00 9.56 8.86
N GLY A 43 14.16 8.78 9.53
CA GLY A 43 14.39 8.53 10.93
C GLY A 43 13.48 7.46 11.51
N TYR A 44 13.50 7.41 12.84
CA TYR A 44 12.65 6.53 13.62
C TYR A 44 11.76 7.35 14.56
N PHE A 45 10.48 7.06 14.54
CA PHE A 45 9.50 7.55 15.49
C PHE A 45 9.20 6.45 16.52
N SER A 46 9.13 6.78 17.80
CA SER A 46 8.68 5.85 18.85
C SER A 46 7.17 5.92 18.97
N SER A 47 6.48 4.84 18.66
CA SER A 47 5.03 4.76 18.73
C SER A 47 4.52 4.58 20.17
N PHE A 48 3.20 4.40 20.33
CA PHE A 48 2.49 4.34 21.61
C PHE A 48 2.99 3.23 22.57
N ASP A 49 3.56 2.16 22.02
CA ASP A 49 4.12 1.01 22.74
C ASP A 49 5.66 0.95 22.67
N SER A 50 6.29 2.07 22.33
CA SER A 50 7.74 2.20 22.11
C SER A 50 8.28 1.46 20.87
N THR A 51 7.43 0.84 20.06
CA THR A 51 7.85 0.26 18.77
C THR A 51 8.45 1.37 17.90
N LYS A 52 9.65 1.14 17.38
CA LYS A 52 10.32 2.07 16.47
C LYS A 52 9.72 1.93 15.07
N ILE A 53 9.19 3.01 14.54
CA ILE A 53 8.61 3.09 13.21
C ILE A 53 9.54 3.90 12.32
N TYR A 54 10.04 3.29 11.27
CA TYR A 54 10.89 3.93 10.27
C TYR A 54 10.06 4.72 9.28
N TYR A 55 10.53 5.90 8.93
CA TYR A 55 9.92 6.77 7.92
C TYR A 55 10.96 7.49 7.10
N GLU A 56 10.54 7.95 5.91
CA GLU A 56 11.29 8.87 5.06
C GLU A 56 10.35 9.99 4.60
N VAL A 57 10.88 11.19 4.46
CA VAL A 57 10.17 12.37 3.93
C VAL A 57 10.97 12.95 2.80
N HIS A 58 10.36 13.11 1.64
CA HIS A 58 10.99 13.66 0.43
C HIS A 58 10.14 14.80 -0.12
N GLY A 59 10.77 15.91 -0.52
CA GLY A 59 10.06 17.10 -1.01
C GLY A 59 9.46 17.96 0.11
N SER A 60 8.66 18.97 -0.25
CA SER A 60 8.27 20.03 0.69
C SER A 60 6.83 20.55 0.59
N GLY A 61 6.08 20.18 -0.45
CA GLY A 61 4.71 20.68 -0.67
C GLY A 61 3.62 19.97 0.12
N PHE A 62 2.43 19.83 -0.47
CA PHE A 62 1.32 19.16 0.17
C PHE A 62 1.66 17.69 0.46
N PRO A 63 1.39 17.20 1.68
CA PRO A 63 1.80 15.86 2.08
C PRO A 63 0.99 14.76 1.39
N VAL A 64 1.69 13.75 0.91
CA VAL A 64 1.11 12.50 0.39
C VAL A 64 1.79 11.33 1.10
N LEU A 65 1.01 10.56 1.83
CA LEU A 65 1.48 9.36 2.53
C LEU A 65 1.34 8.14 1.61
N LEU A 66 2.42 7.37 1.45
CA LEU A 66 2.42 6.11 0.71
C LEU A 66 2.49 4.92 1.68
N VAL A 67 1.46 4.06 1.65
CA VAL A 67 1.32 2.89 2.53
C VAL A 67 1.52 1.61 1.73
N HIS A 68 2.60 0.90 2.02
CA HIS A 68 3.00 -0.31 1.28
C HIS A 68 2.13 -1.54 1.57
N GLY A 69 2.22 -2.55 0.69
CA GLY A 69 1.52 -3.83 0.80
C GLY A 69 2.13 -4.81 1.80
N PHE A 70 1.66 -6.07 1.72
CA PHE A 70 2.16 -7.19 2.53
C PHE A 70 3.50 -7.69 2.00
N ILE A 71 4.40 -8.19 2.89
CA ILE A 71 5.74 -8.74 2.61
C ILE A 71 6.69 -7.81 1.82
N VAL A 72 6.38 -6.53 1.76
CA VAL A 72 7.24 -5.47 1.20
C VAL A 72 7.44 -4.36 2.23
N ASN A 73 8.11 -3.31 1.85
CA ASN A 73 8.36 -2.13 2.69
C ASN A 73 8.27 -0.84 1.85
N SER A 74 8.50 0.29 2.48
CA SER A 74 8.39 1.61 1.85
C SER A 74 9.26 1.79 0.60
N SER A 75 10.39 1.06 0.49
CA SER A 75 11.27 1.18 -0.68
C SER A 75 10.61 0.71 -1.98
N SER A 76 9.57 -0.13 -1.90
CA SER A 76 8.82 -0.58 -3.09
C SER A 76 8.19 0.59 -3.86
N TRP A 77 7.86 1.69 -3.20
CA TRP A 77 7.33 2.88 -3.84
C TRP A 77 8.37 3.67 -4.62
N LYS A 78 9.65 3.68 -4.19
CA LYS A 78 10.72 4.50 -4.79
C LYS A 78 11.08 4.12 -6.23
N HIS A 79 10.61 2.97 -6.69
CA HIS A 79 10.83 2.46 -8.04
C HIS A 79 9.56 2.57 -8.93
N THR A 80 8.58 3.35 -8.50
CA THR A 80 7.33 3.54 -9.23
C THR A 80 7.28 4.90 -9.92
N ALA A 81 6.66 4.95 -11.10
CA ALA A 81 6.38 6.21 -11.80
C ALA A 81 5.53 7.17 -10.95
N LEU A 82 4.70 6.65 -10.03
CA LEU A 82 3.91 7.45 -9.11
C LEU A 82 4.79 8.26 -8.15
N TYR A 83 5.79 7.63 -7.54
CA TYR A 83 6.70 8.30 -6.62
C TYR A 83 7.42 9.48 -7.30
N ASP A 84 7.98 9.25 -8.48
CA ASP A 84 8.65 10.30 -9.26
C ASP A 84 7.68 11.41 -9.67
N SER A 85 6.45 11.06 -10.07
CA SER A 85 5.42 12.02 -10.45
C SER A 85 4.97 12.90 -9.29
N LEU A 86 4.85 12.35 -8.08
CA LEU A 86 4.51 13.11 -6.87
C LEU A 86 5.61 14.12 -6.53
N LEU A 87 6.87 13.72 -6.58
CA LEU A 87 8.00 14.63 -6.34
C LEU A 87 8.10 15.70 -7.42
N ALA A 88 7.95 15.34 -8.69
CA ALA A 88 7.94 16.28 -9.80
C ALA A 88 6.79 17.29 -9.71
N ALA A 89 5.65 16.90 -9.15
CA ALA A 89 4.53 17.79 -8.88
C ALA A 89 4.73 18.68 -7.64
N GLY A 90 5.86 18.54 -6.94
CA GLY A 90 6.20 19.35 -5.77
C GLY A 90 5.56 18.86 -4.46
N ASN A 91 5.04 17.65 -4.40
CA ASN A 91 4.48 17.10 -3.16
C ASN A 91 5.56 16.77 -2.13
N LYS A 92 5.17 16.78 -0.86
CA LYS A 92 5.91 16.15 0.22
C LYS A 92 5.50 14.69 0.30
N VAL A 93 6.34 13.78 -0.15
CA VAL A 93 6.08 12.34 -0.10
C VAL A 93 6.57 11.77 1.23
N ILE A 94 5.67 11.14 1.97
CA ILE A 94 5.96 10.48 3.24
C ILE A 94 5.88 8.97 3.01
N LEU A 95 7.00 8.29 3.25
CA LEU A 95 7.12 6.85 3.20
C LEU A 95 7.20 6.31 4.63
N ILE A 96 6.54 5.20 4.89
CA ILE A 96 6.55 4.52 6.19
C ILE A 96 6.82 3.04 6.00
N ASP A 97 7.71 2.45 6.79
CA ASP A 97 7.70 1.02 7.00
C ASP A 97 6.70 0.71 8.11
N LEU A 98 5.62 0.02 7.77
CA LEU A 98 4.64 -0.41 8.78
C LEU A 98 5.32 -1.31 9.81
N ARG A 99 4.84 -1.30 11.08
CA ARG A 99 5.35 -2.26 12.09
C ARG A 99 5.35 -3.68 11.55
N GLY A 100 6.31 -4.49 11.93
CA GLY A 100 6.50 -5.83 11.38
C GLY A 100 7.20 -5.90 10.04
N ASN A 101 7.48 -4.76 9.36
CA ASN A 101 8.08 -4.72 8.04
C ASN A 101 9.33 -3.85 7.98
N GLY A 102 10.13 -4.05 6.96
CA GLY A 102 11.29 -3.22 6.60
C GLY A 102 12.23 -2.96 7.77
N LYS A 103 12.53 -1.69 8.03
CA LYS A 103 13.38 -1.20 9.12
C LYS A 103 12.60 -0.94 10.42
N SER A 104 11.27 -0.99 10.40
CA SER A 104 10.45 -0.82 11.60
C SER A 104 10.58 -1.99 12.56
N GLY A 105 10.26 -1.73 13.83
CA GLY A 105 10.22 -2.74 14.88
C GLY A 105 9.26 -3.88 14.56
N LYS A 106 9.64 -5.09 14.98
CA LYS A 106 8.94 -6.34 14.72
C LYS A 106 8.62 -7.07 16.02
N PRO A 107 7.75 -6.48 16.88
CA PRO A 107 7.40 -7.13 18.14
C PRO A 107 6.71 -8.48 17.90
N HIS A 108 6.96 -9.47 18.77
CA HIS A 108 6.41 -10.82 18.67
C HIS A 108 5.28 -11.10 19.67
N THR A 109 4.56 -10.06 20.07
CA THR A 109 3.43 -10.16 20.98
C THR A 109 2.12 -9.78 20.32
N ASP A 110 1.06 -10.46 20.68
CA ASP A 110 -0.30 -10.17 20.19
C ASP A 110 -0.70 -8.71 20.45
N ASP A 111 -0.40 -8.19 21.64
CA ASP A 111 -0.82 -6.84 22.04
C ASP A 111 -0.21 -5.73 21.18
N ALA A 112 0.95 -6.00 20.58
CA ALA A 112 1.59 -5.04 19.68
C ALA A 112 0.88 -4.88 18.33
N TYR A 113 -0.05 -5.75 17.96
CA TYR A 113 -0.74 -5.70 16.66
C TYR A 113 -2.25 -5.49 16.78
N LYS A 114 -2.81 -5.62 17.99
CA LYS A 114 -4.24 -5.41 18.24
C LYS A 114 -4.67 -3.95 18.10
N TYR A 115 -5.97 -3.75 18.01
CA TYR A 115 -6.63 -2.45 18.13
C TYR A 115 -6.12 -1.39 17.15
N ASP A 116 -6.00 -1.77 15.89
CA ASP A 116 -5.55 -0.87 14.80
C ASP A 116 -4.14 -0.29 15.02
N ALA A 117 -3.22 -1.09 15.54
CA ALA A 117 -1.88 -0.64 15.92
C ALA A 117 -1.14 0.08 14.78
N GLU A 118 -1.21 -0.43 13.53
CA GLU A 118 -0.57 0.18 12.37
C GLU A 118 -1.19 1.54 12.02
N THR A 119 -2.52 1.65 12.12
CA THR A 119 -3.23 2.92 11.92
C THR A 119 -2.83 3.95 12.98
N LYS A 120 -2.70 3.51 14.23
CA LYS A 120 -2.21 4.38 15.33
C LYS A 120 -0.78 4.85 15.08
N ASP A 121 0.11 3.96 14.60
CA ASP A 121 1.48 4.35 14.25
C ASP A 121 1.49 5.50 13.25
N ILE A 122 0.71 5.38 12.18
CA ILE A 122 0.62 6.39 11.13
C ILE A 122 0.08 7.71 11.71
N ILE A 123 -1.02 7.66 12.46
CA ILE A 123 -1.63 8.86 13.06
C ILE A 123 -0.64 9.61 13.97
N LEU A 124 0.11 8.86 14.78
CA LEU A 124 1.09 9.42 15.71
C LEU A 124 2.34 9.92 14.98
N LEU A 125 2.82 9.20 13.96
CA LEU A 125 3.92 9.65 13.11
C LEU A 125 3.57 10.98 12.41
N LEU A 126 2.40 11.07 11.79
CA LEU A 126 1.98 12.29 11.11
C LEU A 126 1.78 13.47 12.09
N LYS A 127 1.38 13.18 13.33
CA LYS A 127 1.38 14.19 14.41
C LYS A 127 2.80 14.62 14.78
N TYR A 128 3.73 13.68 14.93
CA TYR A 128 5.14 13.95 15.19
C TYR A 128 5.78 14.81 14.10
N LEU A 129 5.43 14.55 12.84
CA LEU A 129 5.88 15.31 11.66
C LEU A 129 5.12 16.64 11.47
N ASN A 130 4.21 17.01 12.37
CA ASN A 130 3.38 18.21 12.32
C ASN A 130 2.56 18.32 11.02
N ILE A 131 1.99 17.18 10.54
CA ILE A 131 1.13 17.11 9.36
C ILE A 131 -0.33 17.34 9.78
N HIS A 132 -0.95 18.37 9.23
CA HIS A 132 -2.31 18.79 9.56
C HIS A 132 -3.36 18.40 8.53
N ALA A 133 -2.94 18.12 7.29
CA ALA A 133 -3.77 17.56 6.21
C ALA A 133 -2.86 16.79 5.27
N TYR A 134 -3.37 15.71 4.66
CA TYR A 134 -2.61 14.87 3.73
C TYR A 134 -3.51 14.04 2.84
N ASP A 135 -3.01 13.70 1.66
CA ASP A 135 -3.54 12.63 0.83
C ASP A 135 -2.87 11.29 1.21
N VAL A 136 -3.57 10.19 1.03
CA VAL A 136 -3.01 8.87 1.34
C VAL A 136 -3.24 7.89 0.19
N ILE A 137 -2.20 7.15 -0.14
CA ILE A 137 -2.22 6.14 -1.20
C ILE A 137 -1.76 4.83 -0.57
N GLY A 138 -2.66 3.86 -0.48
CA GLY A 138 -2.34 2.50 -0.09
C GLY A 138 -2.39 1.54 -1.28
N TYR A 139 -1.57 0.48 -1.23
CA TYR A 139 -1.64 -0.60 -2.20
C TYR A 139 -1.76 -1.95 -1.51
N SER A 140 -2.61 -2.84 -2.06
CA SER A 140 -2.84 -4.17 -1.48
C SER A 140 -3.24 -4.07 0.00
N ARG A 141 -2.53 -4.71 0.91
CA ARG A 141 -2.77 -4.57 2.35
C ARG A 141 -2.69 -3.12 2.84
N GLY A 142 -1.85 -2.27 2.20
CA GLY A 142 -1.81 -0.84 2.48
C GLY A 142 -3.15 -0.14 2.26
N SER A 143 -3.97 -0.61 1.31
CA SER A 143 -5.33 -0.11 1.09
C SER A 143 -6.27 -0.40 2.26
N ILE A 144 -6.11 -1.56 2.91
CA ILE A 144 -6.88 -1.92 4.11
C ILE A 144 -6.57 -0.96 5.26
N ILE A 145 -5.27 -0.65 5.45
CA ILE A 145 -4.83 0.33 6.45
C ILE A 145 -5.31 1.75 6.09
N THR A 146 -5.28 2.10 4.81
CA THR A 146 -5.81 3.39 4.30
C THR A 146 -7.32 3.53 4.54
N ALA A 147 -8.09 2.48 4.29
CA ALA A 147 -9.52 2.46 4.61
C ALA A 147 -9.77 2.66 6.13
N ARG A 148 -8.87 2.13 6.95
CA ARG A 148 -8.95 2.33 8.41
C ARG A 148 -8.54 3.74 8.83
N LEU A 149 -7.57 4.37 8.15
CA LEU A 149 -7.21 5.78 8.36
C LEU A 149 -8.37 6.71 8.06
N LEU A 150 -9.13 6.48 6.98
CA LEU A 150 -10.33 7.25 6.64
C LEU A 150 -11.37 7.27 7.76
N VAL A 151 -11.43 6.23 8.59
CA VAL A 151 -12.34 6.17 9.76
C VAL A 151 -11.79 6.95 10.95
N TRP A 152 -10.48 6.89 11.19
CA TRP A 152 -9.88 7.35 12.44
C TRP A 152 -9.22 8.74 12.36
N ASP A 153 -8.77 9.15 11.16
CA ASP A 153 -8.00 10.37 10.99
C ASP A 153 -8.70 11.38 10.08
N LYS A 154 -9.27 12.41 10.69
CA LYS A 154 -9.97 13.49 9.97
C LYS A 154 -9.04 14.40 9.15
N ARG A 155 -7.72 14.23 9.27
CA ARG A 155 -6.73 14.96 8.47
C ARG A 155 -6.57 14.40 7.05
N VAL A 156 -7.10 13.21 6.79
CA VAL A 156 -7.12 12.64 5.42
C VAL A 156 -7.97 13.55 4.54
N HIS A 157 -7.36 14.06 3.46
CA HIS A 157 -8.03 14.86 2.46
C HIS A 157 -8.61 13.96 1.36
N LYS A 158 -7.76 13.27 0.59
CA LYS A 158 -8.15 12.26 -0.40
C LYS A 158 -7.47 10.94 -0.12
N ALA A 159 -8.08 9.85 -0.59
CA ALA A 159 -7.51 8.52 -0.43
C ALA A 159 -7.55 7.72 -1.74
N VAL A 160 -6.49 6.93 -1.95
CA VAL A 160 -6.41 5.95 -3.03
C VAL A 160 -6.26 4.56 -2.43
N LEU A 161 -7.13 3.64 -2.82
CA LEU A 161 -7.12 2.23 -2.45
C LEU A 161 -6.74 1.42 -3.70
N GLY A 162 -5.46 1.06 -3.81
CA GLY A 162 -4.92 0.33 -4.95
C GLY A 162 -4.85 -1.17 -4.71
N GLY A 163 -5.17 -2.00 -5.72
CA GLY A 163 -5.01 -3.45 -5.69
C GLY A 163 -5.85 -4.15 -4.62
N MET A 164 -7.03 -3.62 -4.30
CA MET A 164 -7.91 -4.16 -3.26
C MET A 164 -9.37 -4.02 -3.66
N GLY A 165 -10.15 -5.09 -3.43
CA GLY A 165 -11.60 -5.12 -3.57
C GLY A 165 -12.30 -5.17 -2.22
N ALA A 166 -13.61 -5.44 -2.22
CA ALA A 166 -14.47 -5.35 -1.05
C ALA A 166 -14.27 -6.47 0.00
N ASP A 167 -13.59 -7.55 -0.32
CA ASP A 167 -13.52 -8.75 0.53
C ASP A 167 -12.97 -8.49 1.94
N PHE A 168 -12.04 -7.54 2.09
CA PHE A 168 -11.45 -7.24 3.40
C PHE A 168 -12.46 -6.64 4.40
N THR A 169 -13.62 -6.19 3.93
CA THR A 169 -14.68 -5.67 4.81
C THR A 169 -15.33 -6.80 5.64
N ASN A 170 -15.14 -8.04 5.22
CA ASN A 170 -15.58 -9.23 5.94
C ASN A 170 -14.50 -9.67 6.95
N PRO A 171 -14.78 -9.67 8.27
CA PRO A 171 -13.82 -10.12 9.28
C PRO A 171 -13.42 -11.59 9.14
N SER A 172 -14.24 -12.39 8.44
CA SER A 172 -13.97 -13.81 8.16
C SER A 172 -13.40 -14.02 6.75
N TRP A 173 -12.79 -13.01 6.14
CA TRP A 173 -12.20 -13.12 4.82
C TRP A 173 -11.23 -14.29 4.71
N PRO A 174 -11.53 -15.32 3.87
CA PRO A 174 -10.77 -16.57 3.84
C PRO A 174 -9.29 -16.35 3.52
N ARG A 175 -8.98 -15.45 2.58
CA ARG A 175 -7.61 -15.15 2.16
C ARG A 175 -6.74 -14.69 3.34
N ARG A 176 -7.23 -13.78 4.18
CA ARG A 176 -6.53 -13.33 5.38
C ARG A 176 -6.24 -14.50 6.34
N ILE A 177 -7.24 -15.37 6.55
CA ILE A 177 -7.13 -16.54 7.43
C ILE A 177 -6.09 -17.52 6.87
N GLN A 178 -6.11 -17.77 5.57
CA GLN A 178 -5.12 -18.63 4.89
C GLN A 178 -3.70 -18.08 5.01
N PHE A 179 -3.48 -16.77 4.83
CA PHE A 179 -2.16 -16.17 5.02
C PHE A 179 -1.66 -16.32 6.46
N TYR A 180 -2.53 -16.10 7.45
CA TYR A 180 -2.17 -16.32 8.85
C TYR A 180 -1.80 -17.79 9.12
N GLN A 181 -2.60 -18.72 8.62
CA GLN A 181 -2.37 -20.17 8.79
C GLN A 181 -1.08 -20.62 8.10
N ALA A 182 -0.82 -20.16 6.87
CA ALA A 182 0.40 -20.46 6.13
C ALA A 182 1.64 -19.99 6.89
N LEU A 183 1.64 -18.75 7.35
CA LEU A 183 2.77 -18.18 8.08
C LEU A 183 2.98 -18.79 9.48
N THR A 184 1.93 -19.33 10.08
CA THR A 184 2.00 -19.90 11.43
C THR A 184 2.32 -21.39 11.42
N TYR A 185 1.71 -22.14 10.49
CA TYR A 185 1.71 -23.60 10.51
C TYR A 185 2.25 -24.23 9.24
N ASP A 186 2.52 -23.44 8.19
CA ASP A 186 2.95 -23.89 6.85
C ASP A 186 2.01 -24.99 6.26
N ASN A 187 0.72 -24.88 6.52
CA ASN A 187 -0.30 -25.90 6.22
C ASN A 187 -1.24 -25.50 5.06
N VAL A 188 -0.90 -24.46 4.29
CA VAL A 188 -1.67 -24.00 3.12
C VAL A 188 -0.78 -24.18 1.89
N ALA A 189 -1.00 -25.25 1.14
CA ALA A 189 -0.14 -25.67 0.03
C ALA A 189 0.04 -24.57 -1.03
N GLU A 190 -1.02 -23.84 -1.34
CA GLU A 190 -1.02 -22.75 -2.33
C GLU A 190 -0.15 -21.55 -1.90
N LEU A 191 0.16 -21.41 -0.61
CA LEU A 191 0.97 -20.34 -0.05
C LEU A 191 2.37 -20.80 0.37
N HIS A 192 2.73 -22.07 0.15
CA HIS A 192 4.04 -22.62 0.53
C HIS A 192 5.20 -21.82 -0.08
N SER A 193 5.13 -21.49 -1.38
CA SER A 193 6.15 -20.67 -2.05
C SER A 193 6.31 -19.27 -1.43
N MET A 194 5.22 -18.66 -0.97
CA MET A 194 5.27 -17.38 -0.27
C MET A 194 5.96 -17.52 1.10
N VAL A 195 5.67 -18.60 1.84
CA VAL A 195 6.31 -18.88 3.14
C VAL A 195 7.81 -19.12 2.96
N GLU A 196 8.20 -19.89 1.96
CA GLU A 196 9.61 -20.09 1.63
C GLU A 196 10.31 -18.79 1.23
N TYR A 197 9.66 -17.95 0.42
CA TYR A 197 10.17 -16.61 0.12
C TYR A 197 10.39 -15.77 1.39
N VAL A 198 9.44 -15.77 2.32
CA VAL A 198 9.55 -15.05 3.60
C VAL A 198 10.77 -15.52 4.38
N LYS A 199 10.97 -16.85 4.49
CA LYS A 199 12.13 -17.44 5.18
C LYS A 199 13.45 -17.07 4.52
N GLN A 200 13.55 -17.21 3.19
CA GLN A 200 14.77 -16.96 2.43
C GLN A 200 15.15 -15.48 2.35
N SER A 201 14.17 -14.58 2.35
CA SER A 201 14.39 -13.13 2.31
C SER A 201 14.72 -12.51 3.66
N GLY A 202 14.78 -13.29 4.74
CA GLY A 202 15.04 -12.80 6.08
C GLY A 202 13.93 -11.90 6.65
N LEU A 203 12.72 -12.00 6.09
CA LEU A 203 11.54 -11.33 6.62
C LEU A 203 11.10 -11.99 7.93
N ASP A 204 10.53 -11.21 8.83
CA ASP A 204 10.08 -11.70 10.13
C ASP A 204 8.74 -12.43 10.02
N GLN A 205 8.79 -13.75 9.84
CA GLN A 205 7.61 -14.59 9.63
C GLN A 205 6.60 -14.48 10.77
N GLN A 206 7.06 -14.38 12.03
CA GLN A 206 6.17 -14.27 13.18
C GLN A 206 5.45 -12.92 13.21
N ALA A 207 6.16 -11.84 12.97
CA ALA A 207 5.56 -10.51 12.85
C ALA A 207 4.55 -10.46 11.69
N LEU A 208 4.88 -11.04 10.53
CA LEU A 208 3.97 -11.12 9.38
C LEU A 208 2.71 -11.95 9.69
N ALA A 209 2.83 -13.05 10.45
CA ALA A 209 1.68 -13.82 10.91
C ALA A 209 0.77 -12.99 11.83
N LEU A 210 1.36 -12.24 12.76
CA LEU A 210 0.61 -11.36 13.66
C LEU A 210 -0.10 -10.21 12.91
N LEU A 211 0.52 -9.67 11.86
CA LEU A 211 -0.12 -8.69 10.97
C LEU A 211 -1.37 -9.24 10.28
N GLN A 212 -1.35 -10.50 9.87
CA GLN A 212 -2.54 -11.15 9.28
C GLN A 212 -3.58 -11.50 10.35
N LYS A 213 -3.15 -11.98 11.52
CA LYS A 213 -4.04 -12.28 12.64
C LYS A 213 -4.88 -11.07 13.06
N TYR A 214 -4.25 -9.91 13.14
CA TYR A 214 -4.84 -8.66 13.63
C TYR A 214 -5.13 -7.63 12.52
N GLN A 215 -5.10 -8.06 11.26
CA GLN A 215 -5.46 -7.17 10.15
C GLN A 215 -6.87 -6.59 10.37
N PRO A 216 -7.03 -5.26 10.29
CA PRO A 216 -8.34 -4.65 10.48
C PRO A 216 -9.32 -5.09 9.39
N SER A 217 -10.58 -5.20 9.77
CA SER A 217 -11.71 -5.35 8.87
C SER A 217 -12.65 -4.18 9.12
N THR A 218 -12.83 -3.33 8.12
CA THR A 218 -13.71 -2.16 8.25
C THR A 218 -15.06 -2.46 7.61
N PRO A 219 -16.14 -2.56 8.41
CA PRO A 219 -17.47 -2.91 7.89
C PRO A 219 -17.94 -1.91 6.82
N THR A 220 -18.64 -2.40 5.80
CA THR A 220 -19.22 -1.58 4.71
C THR A 220 -20.08 -0.43 5.23
N ALA A 221 -20.90 -0.66 6.26
CA ALA A 221 -21.71 0.37 6.89
C ALA A 221 -20.91 1.51 7.55
N VAL A 222 -19.62 1.28 7.88
CA VAL A 222 -18.70 2.30 8.39
C VAL A 222 -18.10 3.06 7.23
N LEU A 223 -17.62 2.36 6.20
CA LEU A 223 -17.05 2.97 4.98
C LEU A 223 -18.09 3.84 4.24
N ALA A 224 -19.34 3.44 4.22
CA ALA A 224 -20.46 4.20 3.60
C ALA A 224 -20.71 5.58 4.26
N LYS A 225 -20.11 5.86 5.41
CA LYS A 225 -20.21 7.16 6.09
C LYS A 225 -19.04 8.10 5.78
N ILE A 226 -18.01 7.61 5.09
CA ILE A 226 -16.84 8.39 4.71
C ILE A 226 -17.22 9.40 3.64
N LYS A 227 -16.90 10.68 3.88
CA LYS A 227 -17.24 11.79 2.98
C LYS A 227 -16.08 12.20 2.08
N ASN A 228 -14.89 11.66 2.31
CA ASN A 228 -13.71 11.93 1.53
C ASN A 228 -13.89 11.43 0.09
N HIS A 229 -13.22 12.06 -0.87
CA HIS A 229 -13.04 11.47 -2.19
C HIS A 229 -12.13 10.25 -2.09
N VAL A 230 -12.58 9.13 -2.62
CA VAL A 230 -11.85 7.86 -2.60
C VAL A 230 -11.75 7.32 -4.02
N LEU A 231 -10.54 7.11 -4.49
CA LEU A 231 -10.26 6.37 -5.71
C LEU A 231 -9.95 4.91 -5.35
N VAL A 232 -10.69 3.98 -5.91
CA VAL A 232 -10.32 2.56 -5.95
C VAL A 232 -9.70 2.28 -7.31
N ILE A 233 -8.49 1.72 -7.35
CA ILE A 233 -7.75 1.48 -8.60
C ILE A 233 -7.12 0.10 -8.58
N HIS A 234 -7.27 -0.66 -9.65
CA HIS A 234 -6.71 -2.00 -9.75
C HIS A 234 -6.18 -2.30 -11.16
N GLY A 235 -5.40 -3.35 -11.27
CA GLY A 235 -4.96 -3.88 -12.56
C GLY A 235 -6.07 -4.65 -13.26
N ASP A 236 -6.11 -4.63 -14.59
CA ASP A 236 -7.08 -5.35 -15.42
C ASP A 236 -7.04 -6.86 -15.22
N SER A 237 -5.93 -7.37 -14.70
CA SER A 237 -5.71 -8.78 -14.38
C SER A 237 -5.62 -9.06 -12.87
N ASP A 238 -5.93 -8.07 -12.01
CA ASP A 238 -5.90 -8.20 -10.54
C ASP A 238 -7.27 -8.58 -9.99
N MET A 239 -7.51 -9.90 -9.86
CA MET A 239 -8.79 -10.46 -9.40
C MET A 239 -8.72 -11.08 -7.99
N ALA A 240 -7.60 -10.90 -7.27
CA ALA A 240 -7.30 -11.72 -6.09
C ALA A 240 -7.99 -11.29 -4.79
N ASN A 241 -8.48 -10.04 -4.71
CA ASN A 241 -8.90 -9.41 -3.44
C ASN A 241 -10.36 -8.95 -3.43
N GLY A 242 -11.21 -9.60 -4.24
CA GLY A 242 -12.62 -9.22 -4.39
C GLY A 242 -12.85 -8.13 -5.43
N SER A 243 -14.11 -7.69 -5.59
CA SER A 243 -14.47 -6.66 -6.56
C SER A 243 -14.05 -5.26 -6.10
N ALA A 244 -13.26 -4.59 -6.92
CA ALA A 244 -12.88 -3.19 -6.74
C ALA A 244 -14.08 -2.26 -7.02
N GLU A 245 -14.96 -2.62 -7.96
CA GLU A 245 -16.20 -1.90 -8.26
C GLU A 245 -17.13 -1.88 -7.05
N GLU A 246 -17.31 -3.05 -6.40
CA GLU A 246 -18.10 -3.13 -5.16
C GLU A 246 -17.49 -2.26 -4.07
N LEU A 247 -16.16 -2.27 -3.91
CA LEU A 247 -15.49 -1.43 -2.93
C LEU A 247 -15.70 0.06 -3.22
N ALA A 248 -15.54 0.50 -4.46
CA ALA A 248 -15.77 1.90 -4.85
C ALA A 248 -17.22 2.34 -4.59
N ALA A 249 -18.19 1.47 -4.89
CA ALA A 249 -19.61 1.75 -4.69
C ALA A 249 -20.03 1.91 -3.22
N ILE A 250 -19.22 1.44 -2.26
CA ILE A 250 -19.48 1.63 -0.83
C ILE A 250 -19.29 3.10 -0.43
N PHE A 251 -18.34 3.81 -1.02
CA PHE A 251 -18.05 5.20 -0.67
C PHE A 251 -19.00 6.17 -1.37
N PRO A 252 -19.63 7.13 -0.67
CA PRO A 252 -20.52 8.13 -1.30
C PRO A 252 -19.84 8.96 -2.39
N ARG A 253 -18.51 9.15 -2.32
CA ARG A 253 -17.69 9.84 -3.30
C ARG A 253 -16.56 8.90 -3.79
N GLY A 254 -16.95 7.64 -4.07
CA GLY A 254 -16.06 6.61 -4.58
C GLY A 254 -15.94 6.69 -6.10
N GLU A 255 -14.73 6.59 -6.60
CA GLU A 255 -14.40 6.47 -8.02
C GLU A 255 -13.70 5.14 -8.26
N ILE A 256 -13.85 4.58 -9.45
CA ILE A 256 -13.16 3.37 -9.88
C ILE A 256 -12.28 3.67 -11.08
N ALA A 257 -11.09 3.07 -11.11
CA ALA A 257 -10.23 3.07 -12.27
C ALA A 257 -9.56 1.71 -12.46
N VAL A 258 -9.31 1.37 -13.73
CA VAL A 258 -8.60 0.15 -14.13
C VAL A 258 -7.35 0.56 -14.89
N THR A 259 -6.23 -0.11 -14.60
CA THR A 259 -4.95 0.10 -15.26
C THR A 259 -4.38 -1.24 -15.74
N PRO A 260 -3.44 -1.24 -16.70
CA PRO A 260 -2.81 -2.49 -17.11
C PRO A 260 -2.07 -3.19 -15.96
N GLY A 261 -2.09 -4.52 -15.95
CA GLY A 261 -1.26 -5.36 -15.10
C GLY A 261 -2.03 -6.19 -14.08
N ASP A 262 -1.28 -7.11 -13.48
CA ASP A 262 -1.75 -7.93 -12.36
C ASP A 262 -1.49 -7.23 -11.01
N HIS A 263 -1.78 -7.94 -9.91
CA HIS A 263 -1.60 -7.44 -8.56
C HIS A 263 -0.19 -6.92 -8.24
N ASN A 264 0.83 -7.53 -8.83
CA ASN A 264 2.22 -7.20 -8.52
C ASN A 264 2.78 -6.08 -9.41
N HIS A 265 2.18 -5.83 -10.56
CA HIS A 265 2.72 -4.95 -11.59
C HIS A 265 1.91 -3.65 -11.78
N ALA A 266 0.61 -3.66 -11.53
CA ALA A 266 -0.25 -2.52 -11.82
C ALA A 266 0.24 -1.19 -11.18
N ALA A 267 0.64 -1.21 -9.90
CA ALA A 267 1.15 -0.02 -9.21
C ALA A 267 2.49 0.52 -9.76
N GLN A 268 3.18 -0.26 -10.57
CA GLN A 268 4.47 0.11 -11.16
C GLN A 268 4.31 0.81 -12.52
N THR A 269 3.11 0.76 -13.10
CA THR A 269 2.84 1.27 -14.45
C THR A 269 2.75 2.80 -14.47
N PRO A 270 3.19 3.46 -15.57
CA PRO A 270 2.95 4.88 -15.76
C PRO A 270 1.46 5.24 -15.80
N GLU A 271 0.60 4.35 -16.28
CA GLU A 271 -0.84 4.52 -16.33
C GLU A 271 -1.45 4.64 -14.93
N PHE A 272 -1.02 3.78 -14.00
CA PHE A 272 -1.40 3.89 -12.59
C PHE A 272 -1.02 5.26 -12.03
N ALA A 273 0.22 5.68 -12.25
CA ALA A 273 0.70 6.99 -11.81
C ALA A 273 -0.14 8.13 -12.40
N ALA A 274 -0.42 8.10 -13.71
CA ALA A 274 -1.19 9.14 -14.39
C ALA A 274 -2.62 9.26 -13.82
N VAL A 275 -3.30 8.14 -13.61
CA VAL A 275 -4.66 8.10 -13.03
C VAL A 275 -4.68 8.65 -11.61
N VAL A 276 -3.74 8.22 -10.76
CA VAL A 276 -3.65 8.71 -9.38
C VAL A 276 -3.35 10.20 -9.35
N MET A 277 -2.39 10.68 -10.15
CA MET A 277 -2.06 12.12 -10.24
C MET A 277 -3.22 12.96 -10.76
N GLN A 278 -4.01 12.46 -11.70
CA GLN A 278 -5.23 13.12 -12.17
C GLN A 278 -6.27 13.22 -11.05
N PHE A 279 -6.49 12.14 -10.30
CA PHE A 279 -7.42 12.12 -9.18
C PHE A 279 -7.03 13.12 -8.08
N LEU A 280 -5.75 13.16 -7.70
CA LEU A 280 -5.28 14.07 -6.65
C LEU A 280 -5.45 15.55 -7.02
N LYS A 281 -5.37 15.89 -8.32
CA LYS A 281 -5.53 17.26 -8.84
C LYS A 281 -6.98 17.72 -8.95
N LYS A 282 -7.98 16.83 -8.85
CA LYS A 282 -9.39 17.23 -8.93
C LYS A 282 -9.71 18.24 -7.82
N PRO A 283 -10.43 19.32 -8.11
CA PRO A 283 -10.92 20.21 -7.07
C PRO A 283 -11.91 19.48 -6.14
N GLU A 284 -12.03 19.91 -4.89
CA GLU A 284 -13.12 19.50 -4.04
C GLU A 284 -14.38 20.28 -4.47
N GLU A 285 -15.41 19.55 -4.89
CA GLU A 285 -16.74 20.10 -5.10
C GLU A 285 -17.53 20.13 -3.78
#